data_004c65ee9fec45dafcc491735179f131
#
_entry.id   004c65ee9fec45dafcc491735179f131
#
_cell.length_a   1.000
_cell.length_b   1.000
_cell.length_c   1.000
_cell.angle_alpha   90.00
_cell.angle_beta   90.00
_cell.angle_gamma   90.00
#
_symmetry.space_group_name_H-M   'P 1'
#
loop_
_entity.id
_entity.type
_entity.pdbx_description
1 polymer ?
#
loop_
_entity_poly.entity_id
_entity_poly.type
_entity_poly.pdbx_seq_one_letter_code
_entity_poly.pdbx_strand_id
1 'polypeptide(L)'
;MADILSKGSLFPEELIPDFIKKTTGASALAKLCSATPIPFNGVKEFTFSLDKEVDIVAENGAKTKGGLTVDPITIVPIKIEYGARISDEFLYASEDAQLDYMSAFADGFAKKVAKGLDLMAFHGVNPRTGTASSVIGTNHFDSKVTQAVTISSGDKPDENIEAAIALVQGADRDVTGMVLPRPSSPLWPSRPPPTAQSFTPSWHGAQIPAR
;
A
#
# COMPACT_ATOMS: atom_id res chain seq x y z
N MET A 1 27.92 -9.57 24.02
CA MET A 1 27.29 -10.39 22.97
C MET A 1 25.79 -10.28 23.16
N ALA A 2 25.05 -9.91 22.15
CA ALA A 2 23.59 -9.89 22.25
C ALA A 2 23.12 -11.34 22.18
N ASP A 3 22.51 -11.87 23.23
CA ASP A 3 21.84 -13.16 23.20
C ASP A 3 20.71 -13.08 22.18
N ILE A 4 20.86 -13.82 21.09
CA ILE A 4 19.79 -14.05 20.14
C ILE A 4 18.88 -15.08 20.76
N LEU A 5 17.76 -14.65 21.31
CA LEU A 5 16.72 -15.51 21.80
C LEU A 5 16.32 -16.50 20.70
N SER A 6 16.52 -17.78 20.95
CA SER A 6 16.17 -18.83 20.00
C SER A 6 14.66 -18.88 19.78
N LYS A 7 14.28 -19.08 18.55
CA LYS A 7 12.96 -18.97 17.94
C LYS A 7 11.83 -19.81 18.57
N GLY A 8 12.12 -20.61 19.58
CA GLY A 8 11.21 -21.66 20.07
C GLY A 8 10.45 -21.39 21.37
N SER A 9 10.84 -20.36 22.14
CA SER A 9 10.28 -20.25 23.49
C SER A 9 9.63 -18.94 23.88
N LEU A 10 9.77 -17.89 23.06
CA LEU A 10 9.32 -16.54 23.43
C LEU A 10 8.08 -16.02 22.68
N PHE A 11 7.73 -16.61 21.54
CA PHE A 11 6.50 -16.26 20.83
C PHE A 11 5.62 -17.50 20.68
N PRO A 12 4.54 -17.62 21.45
CA PRO A 12 3.52 -18.63 21.20
C PRO A 12 3.00 -18.52 19.77
N GLU A 13 2.82 -19.65 19.09
CA GLU A 13 2.33 -19.70 17.70
C GLU A 13 0.98 -19.01 17.54
N GLU A 14 0.20 -18.93 18.60
CA GLU A 14 -1.10 -18.27 18.68
C GLU A 14 -1.04 -16.75 18.49
N LEU A 15 0.09 -16.11 18.83
CA LEU A 15 0.27 -14.67 18.67
C LEU A 15 0.63 -14.25 17.23
N ILE A 16 1.07 -15.18 16.39
CA ILE A 16 1.50 -14.86 15.01
C ILE A 16 0.33 -14.38 14.13
N PRO A 17 -0.83 -15.06 14.09
CA PRO A 17 -1.98 -14.60 13.30
C PRO A 17 -2.50 -13.24 13.77
N ASP A 18 -2.54 -13.01 15.07
CA ASP A 18 -2.98 -11.74 15.65
C ASP A 18 -2.01 -10.60 15.31
N PHE A 19 -0.71 -10.86 15.35
CA PHE A 19 0.32 -9.92 14.90
C PHE A 19 0.16 -9.54 13.42
N ILE A 20 -0.05 -10.52 12.53
CA ILE A 20 -0.28 -10.27 11.11
C ILE A 20 -1.53 -9.42 10.90
N LYS A 21 -2.63 -9.75 11.58
CA LYS A 21 -3.89 -9.00 11.52
C LYS A 21 -3.75 -7.56 11.99
N LYS A 22 -3.02 -7.32 13.09
CA LYS A 22 -2.74 -5.98 13.62
C LYS A 22 -1.86 -5.17 12.68
N THR A 23 -0.86 -5.79 12.06
CA THR A 23 0.02 -5.15 11.08
C THR A 23 -0.75 -4.73 9.83
N THR A 24 -1.53 -5.62 9.25
CA THR A 24 -2.35 -5.32 8.05
C THR A 24 -3.42 -4.28 8.34
N GLY A 25 -4.03 -4.31 9.51
CA GLY A 25 -5.02 -3.32 9.93
C GLY A 25 -4.47 -1.91 10.14
N ALA A 26 -3.18 -1.74 10.37
CA ALA A 26 -2.53 -0.47 10.63
C ALA A 26 -1.80 0.13 9.41
N SER A 27 -1.46 -0.67 8.40
CA SER A 27 -0.78 -0.23 7.17
C SER A 27 -1.78 0.33 6.15
N ALA A 28 -1.45 1.46 5.54
CA ALA A 28 -2.23 2.05 4.46
C ALA A 28 -2.13 1.19 3.18
N LEU A 29 -0.92 0.72 2.86
CA LEU A 29 -0.68 -0.15 1.71
C LEU A 29 -1.48 -1.45 1.81
N ALA A 30 -1.46 -2.10 2.98
CA ALA A 30 -2.16 -3.36 3.18
C ALA A 30 -3.70 -3.23 3.14
N LYS A 31 -4.23 -2.02 3.32
CA LYS A 31 -5.66 -1.72 3.14
C LYS A 31 -6.04 -1.48 1.68
N LEU A 32 -5.13 -0.95 0.89
CA LEU A 32 -5.36 -0.66 -0.53
C LEU A 32 -5.12 -1.86 -1.42
N CYS A 33 -4.12 -2.68 -1.10
CA CYS A 33 -3.68 -3.79 -1.92
C CYS A 33 -3.98 -5.12 -1.23
N SER A 34 -4.47 -6.09 -1.99
CA SER A 34 -4.57 -7.47 -1.52
C SER A 34 -3.18 -8.10 -1.44
N ALA A 35 -2.94 -8.91 -0.40
CA ALA A 35 -1.71 -9.65 -0.24
C ALA A 35 -1.77 -10.98 -1.00
N THR A 36 -0.74 -11.27 -1.77
CA THR A 36 -0.53 -12.58 -2.41
C THR A 36 0.70 -13.25 -1.81
N PRO A 37 0.61 -14.49 -1.34
CA PRO A 37 1.77 -15.19 -0.79
C PRO A 37 2.78 -15.47 -1.90
N ILE A 38 4.05 -15.21 -1.63
CA ILE A 38 5.17 -15.51 -2.53
C ILE A 38 6.13 -16.49 -1.88
N PRO A 39 6.82 -17.36 -2.66
CA PRO A 39 7.88 -18.23 -2.15
C PRO A 39 9.04 -17.40 -1.57
N PHE A 40 9.77 -17.99 -0.62
CA PHE A 40 10.92 -17.35 0.02
C PHE A 40 12.02 -16.94 -0.98
N ASN A 41 12.18 -17.68 -2.08
CA ASN A 41 13.18 -17.40 -3.12
C ASN A 41 12.73 -16.34 -4.12
N GLY A 42 11.56 -15.71 -3.90
CA GLY A 42 10.98 -14.76 -4.82
C GLY A 42 10.25 -15.40 -5.99
N VAL A 43 9.66 -14.58 -6.84
CA VAL A 43 8.90 -14.97 -8.03
C VAL A 43 9.29 -14.08 -9.20
N LYS A 44 9.34 -14.67 -10.40
CA LYS A 44 9.38 -13.91 -11.65
C LYS A 44 7.99 -13.90 -12.26
N GLU A 45 7.44 -12.73 -12.42
CA GLU A 45 6.18 -12.50 -13.11
C GLU A 45 6.44 -11.81 -14.44
N PHE A 46 5.54 -11.98 -15.39
CA PHE A 46 5.64 -11.34 -16.68
C PHE A 46 4.46 -10.41 -16.87
N THR A 47 4.73 -9.18 -17.23
CA THR A 47 3.69 -8.24 -17.72
C THR A 47 3.63 -8.31 -19.22
N PHE A 48 2.42 -8.31 -19.75
CA PHE A 48 2.15 -8.30 -21.19
C PHE A 48 1.56 -6.95 -21.56
N SER A 49 2.10 -6.35 -22.60
CA SER A 49 1.59 -5.12 -23.16
C SER A 49 1.36 -5.33 -24.66
N LEU A 50 0.18 -4.95 -25.14
CA LEU A 50 -0.18 -4.96 -26.54
C LEU A 50 -0.01 -3.54 -27.09
N ASP A 51 0.57 -3.40 -28.27
CA ASP A 51 0.87 -2.10 -28.89
C ASP A 51 -0.29 -1.52 -29.71
N LYS A 52 -1.31 -2.31 -29.98
CA LYS A 52 -2.46 -1.94 -30.81
C LYS A 52 -3.77 -2.42 -30.25
N GLU A 53 -4.81 -1.66 -30.55
CA GLU A 53 -6.17 -2.05 -30.29
C GLU A 53 -6.62 -3.22 -31.18
N VAL A 54 -7.74 -3.84 -30.82
CA VAL A 54 -8.38 -4.87 -31.64
C VAL A 54 -8.94 -4.29 -32.92
N ASP A 55 -8.82 -5.03 -34.03
CA ASP A 55 -9.33 -4.60 -35.32
C ASP A 55 -10.59 -5.39 -35.73
N ILE A 56 -11.52 -4.70 -36.39
CA ILE A 56 -12.72 -5.31 -36.96
C ILE A 56 -12.40 -5.75 -38.40
N VAL A 57 -12.32 -7.04 -38.63
CA VAL A 57 -11.96 -7.60 -39.92
C VAL A 57 -13.19 -8.18 -40.60
N ALA A 58 -13.42 -7.84 -41.85
CA ALA A 58 -14.50 -8.42 -42.67
C ALA A 58 -14.23 -9.92 -42.93
N GLU A 59 -15.30 -10.65 -43.29
CA GLU A 59 -15.19 -12.04 -43.74
C GLU A 59 -14.19 -12.12 -44.90
N ASN A 60 -13.16 -12.94 -44.79
CA ASN A 60 -12.01 -13.05 -45.72
C ASN A 60 -11.04 -11.84 -45.74
N GLY A 61 -11.13 -10.92 -44.77
CA GLY A 61 -10.18 -9.82 -44.62
C GLY A 61 -8.79 -10.30 -44.15
N ALA A 62 -7.77 -9.54 -44.50
CA ALA A 62 -6.41 -9.81 -44.01
C ALA A 62 -6.31 -9.60 -42.50
N LYS A 63 -5.67 -10.52 -41.80
CA LYS A 63 -5.42 -10.39 -40.35
C LYS A 63 -4.41 -9.27 -40.11
N THR A 64 -4.77 -8.31 -39.26
CA THR A 64 -3.86 -7.30 -38.75
C THR A 64 -2.88 -7.88 -37.75
N LYS A 65 -1.65 -7.39 -37.75
CA LYS A 65 -0.60 -7.82 -36.83
C LYS A 65 -0.41 -6.73 -35.77
N GLY A 66 -0.46 -7.12 -34.50
CA GLY A 66 -0.01 -6.33 -33.37
C GLY A 66 1.31 -6.83 -32.81
N GLY A 67 2.04 -6.00 -32.09
CA GLY A 67 3.21 -6.39 -31.32
C GLY A 67 2.82 -6.77 -29.89
N LEU A 68 3.59 -7.68 -29.30
CA LEU A 68 3.49 -8.10 -27.93
C LEU A 68 4.81 -7.80 -27.24
N THR A 69 4.78 -6.97 -26.19
CA THR A 69 5.94 -6.77 -25.31
C THR A 69 5.75 -7.58 -24.04
N VAL A 70 6.80 -8.30 -23.63
CA VAL A 70 6.82 -9.12 -22.42
C VAL A 70 7.93 -8.62 -21.53
N ASP A 71 7.58 -8.02 -20.40
CA ASP A 71 8.56 -7.51 -19.44
C ASP A 71 8.57 -8.37 -18.18
N PRO A 72 9.73 -8.95 -17.81
CA PRO A 72 9.85 -9.74 -16.59
C PRO A 72 9.94 -8.80 -15.37
N ILE A 73 9.10 -9.03 -14.37
CA ILE A 73 9.17 -8.42 -13.05
C ILE A 73 9.70 -9.45 -12.08
N THR A 74 10.81 -9.13 -11.42
CA THR A 74 11.37 -9.99 -10.36
C THR A 74 10.93 -9.45 -9.00
N ILE A 75 10.19 -10.26 -8.26
CA ILE A 75 9.73 -9.95 -6.90
C ILE A 75 10.66 -10.67 -5.93
N VAL A 76 11.34 -9.91 -5.08
CA VAL A 76 12.28 -10.43 -4.07
C VAL A 76 11.77 -10.07 -2.68
N PRO A 77 11.71 -11.02 -1.73
CA PRO A 77 11.30 -10.74 -0.36
C PRO A 77 12.32 -9.85 0.35
N ILE A 78 11.83 -8.92 1.16
CA ILE A 78 12.65 -8.05 2.01
C ILE A 78 12.58 -8.56 3.44
N LYS A 79 13.74 -8.71 4.09
CA LYS A 79 13.82 -9.11 5.49
C LYS A 79 13.72 -7.89 6.39
N ILE A 80 12.80 -7.93 7.34
CA ILE A 80 12.60 -6.90 8.36
C ILE A 80 12.97 -7.51 9.71
N GLU A 81 13.80 -6.81 10.49
CA GLU A 81 14.24 -7.25 11.82
C GLU A 81 14.01 -6.15 12.86
N TYR A 82 13.64 -6.56 14.05
CA TYR A 82 13.61 -5.71 15.23
C TYR A 82 14.07 -6.51 16.44
N GLY A 83 15.06 -6.00 17.15
CA GLY A 83 15.58 -6.60 18.37
C GLY A 83 15.31 -5.70 19.58
N ALA A 84 14.82 -6.29 20.67
CA ALA A 84 14.68 -5.64 21.96
C ALA A 84 15.51 -6.39 23.01
N ARG A 85 16.06 -5.67 23.98
CA ARG A 85 16.62 -6.26 25.18
C ARG A 85 15.53 -6.44 26.22
N ILE A 86 15.54 -7.58 26.87
CA ILE A 86 14.66 -7.91 27.98
C ILE A 86 15.54 -7.93 29.25
N SER A 87 15.04 -7.35 30.34
CA SER A 87 15.75 -7.39 31.65
C SER A 87 15.61 -8.74 32.31
N ASP A 88 16.56 -9.06 33.19
CA ASP A 88 16.52 -10.30 33.98
C ASP A 88 15.26 -10.36 34.88
N GLU A 89 14.75 -9.21 35.31
CA GLU A 89 13.52 -9.11 36.10
C GLU A 89 12.30 -9.67 35.35
N PHE A 90 12.28 -9.55 34.03
CA PHE A 90 11.22 -10.14 33.19
C PHE A 90 11.26 -11.67 33.23
N LEU A 91 12.46 -12.27 33.28
CA LEU A 91 12.62 -13.72 33.31
C LEU A 91 12.10 -14.33 34.64
N TYR A 92 12.09 -13.53 35.71
CA TYR A 92 11.58 -13.91 37.01
C TYR A 92 10.14 -13.45 37.29
N ALA A 93 9.51 -12.78 36.36
CA ALA A 93 8.11 -12.38 36.48
C ALA A 93 7.17 -13.58 36.39
N SER A 94 5.94 -13.44 36.88
CA SER A 94 4.90 -14.46 36.70
C SER A 94 4.55 -14.67 35.23
N GLU A 95 4.05 -15.84 34.89
CA GLU A 95 3.65 -16.16 33.48
C GLU A 95 2.65 -15.16 32.95
N ASP A 96 1.67 -14.74 33.74
CA ASP A 96 0.67 -13.75 33.34
C ASP A 96 1.31 -12.40 33.01
N ALA A 97 2.26 -11.94 33.83
CA ALA A 97 3.00 -10.70 33.58
C ALA A 97 3.90 -10.80 32.35
N GLN A 98 4.47 -11.96 32.06
CA GLN A 98 5.26 -12.22 30.86
C GLN A 98 4.37 -12.19 29.61
N LEU A 99 3.18 -12.79 29.67
CA LEU A 99 2.21 -12.77 28.55
C LEU A 99 1.70 -11.35 28.24
N ASP A 100 1.37 -10.57 29.26
CA ASP A 100 0.94 -9.18 29.08
C ASP A 100 2.04 -8.32 28.44
N TYR A 101 3.28 -8.48 28.89
CA TYR A 101 4.42 -7.78 28.33
C TYR A 101 4.67 -8.17 26.86
N MET A 102 4.59 -9.47 26.55
CA MET A 102 4.75 -10.01 25.20
C MET A 102 3.66 -9.50 24.27
N SER A 103 2.41 -9.45 24.75
CA SER A 103 1.29 -8.91 23.98
C SER A 103 1.48 -7.41 23.69
N ALA A 104 1.87 -6.63 24.70
CA ALA A 104 2.15 -5.20 24.51
C ALA A 104 3.33 -4.94 23.55
N PHE A 105 4.37 -5.77 23.64
CA PHE A 105 5.49 -5.73 22.70
C PHE A 105 5.04 -6.05 21.27
N ALA A 106 4.24 -7.11 21.08
CA ALA A 106 3.70 -7.48 19.77
C ALA A 106 2.86 -6.37 19.16
N ASP A 107 2.04 -5.68 19.95
CA ASP A 107 1.25 -4.53 19.51
C ASP A 107 2.11 -3.34 19.07
N GLY A 108 3.13 -3.02 19.86
CA GLY A 108 4.11 -1.99 19.53
C GLY A 108 4.90 -2.31 18.27
N PHE A 109 5.33 -3.55 18.14
CA PHE A 109 6.06 -4.05 16.99
C PHE A 109 5.19 -4.06 15.72
N ALA A 110 3.94 -4.53 15.80
CA ALA A 110 3.00 -4.50 14.67
C ALA A 110 2.78 -3.10 14.11
N LYS A 111 2.63 -2.09 14.98
CA LYS A 111 2.51 -0.69 14.57
C LYS A 111 3.78 -0.17 13.88
N LYS A 112 4.96 -0.57 14.39
CA LYS A 112 6.25 -0.18 13.79
C LYS A 112 6.46 -0.84 12.43
N VAL A 113 6.11 -2.13 12.30
CA VAL A 113 6.18 -2.86 11.02
C VAL A 113 5.21 -2.27 10.00
N ALA A 114 3.97 -1.99 10.39
CA ALA A 114 2.98 -1.37 9.51
C ALA A 114 3.46 -0.01 8.96
N LYS A 115 3.94 0.87 9.86
CA LYS A 115 4.53 2.14 9.45
C LYS A 115 5.78 1.94 8.56
N GLY A 116 6.61 0.96 8.91
CA GLY A 116 7.81 0.63 8.14
C GLY A 116 7.48 0.15 6.74
N LEU A 117 6.46 -0.70 6.60
CA LEU A 117 5.97 -1.20 5.32
C LEU A 117 5.51 -0.03 4.43
N ASP A 118 4.71 0.88 4.98
CA ASP A 118 4.25 2.05 4.24
C ASP A 118 5.43 2.94 3.79
N LEU A 119 6.39 3.24 4.67
CA LEU A 119 7.56 4.05 4.32
C LEU A 119 8.44 3.39 3.25
N MET A 120 8.66 2.09 3.34
CA MET A 120 9.44 1.33 2.35
C MET A 120 8.73 1.31 0.99
N ALA A 121 7.43 1.04 0.97
CA ALA A 121 6.68 0.90 -0.27
C ALA A 121 6.46 2.25 -0.97
N PHE A 122 6.08 3.30 -0.23
CA PHE A 122 5.82 4.60 -0.85
C PHE A 122 7.11 5.36 -1.18
N HIS A 123 8.06 5.42 -0.26
CA HIS A 123 9.22 6.31 -0.36
C HIS A 123 10.57 5.60 -0.55
N GLY A 124 10.63 4.27 -0.48
CA GLY A 124 11.88 3.52 -0.65
C GLY A 124 12.91 3.76 0.47
N VAL A 125 12.49 4.25 1.63
CA VAL A 125 13.37 4.59 2.74
C VAL A 125 13.47 3.46 3.75
N ASN A 126 14.63 3.34 4.40
CA ASN A 126 14.79 2.48 5.56
C ASN A 126 14.09 3.12 6.77
N PRO A 127 13.09 2.46 7.39
CA PRO A 127 12.29 3.04 8.47
C PRO A 127 13.09 3.44 9.71
N ARG A 128 14.25 2.78 9.94
CA ARG A 128 15.11 3.04 11.10
C ARG A 128 15.96 4.30 10.92
N THR A 129 16.50 4.50 9.72
CA THR A 129 17.43 5.60 9.42
C THR A 129 16.75 6.80 8.77
N GLY A 130 15.57 6.60 8.16
CA GLY A 130 14.88 7.61 7.37
C GLY A 130 15.57 7.96 6.05
N THR A 131 16.57 7.18 5.64
CA THR A 131 17.34 7.39 4.40
C THR A 131 16.96 6.37 3.35
N ALA A 132 17.24 6.68 2.07
CA ALA A 132 16.98 5.76 0.96
C ALA A 132 17.66 4.41 1.19
N SER A 133 16.92 3.33 0.92
CA SER A 133 17.40 1.97 1.10
C SER A 133 17.98 1.43 -0.20
N SER A 134 19.25 1.01 -0.18
CA SER A 134 19.88 0.35 -1.33
C SER A 134 19.26 -1.00 -1.68
N VAL A 135 18.61 -1.67 -0.71
CA VAL A 135 17.91 -2.94 -0.92
C VAL A 135 16.64 -2.74 -1.73
N ILE A 136 15.93 -1.65 -1.50
CA ILE A 136 14.70 -1.31 -2.23
C ILE A 136 15.06 -0.68 -3.58
N GLY A 137 16.11 0.15 -3.61
CA GLY A 137 16.53 0.90 -4.79
C GLY A 137 15.41 1.78 -5.32
N THR A 138 15.09 1.63 -6.60
CA THR A 138 14.00 2.36 -7.28
C THR A 138 12.65 1.63 -7.26
N ASN A 139 12.51 0.52 -6.51
CA ASN A 139 11.30 -0.27 -6.46
C ASN A 139 10.33 0.24 -5.38
N HIS A 140 9.90 1.48 -5.51
CA HIS A 140 8.93 2.14 -4.61
C HIS A 140 8.04 3.10 -5.42
N PHE A 141 6.89 3.47 -4.86
CA PHE A 141 5.88 4.25 -5.58
C PHE A 141 6.41 5.60 -6.06
N ASP A 142 7.09 6.39 -5.24
CA ASP A 142 7.62 7.71 -5.64
C ASP A 142 8.55 7.65 -6.87
N SER A 143 9.22 6.51 -7.08
CA SER A 143 10.11 6.33 -8.23
C SER A 143 9.41 5.72 -9.45
N LYS A 144 8.39 4.89 -9.25
CA LYS A 144 7.72 4.16 -10.34
C LYS A 144 6.49 4.88 -10.85
N VAL A 145 5.82 5.67 -10.02
CA VAL A 145 4.63 6.43 -10.43
C VAL A 145 5.08 7.74 -11.07
N THR A 146 4.83 7.85 -12.36
CA THR A 146 5.19 9.04 -13.17
C THR A 146 4.03 10.02 -13.32
N GLN A 147 2.81 9.59 -13.07
CA GLN A 147 1.61 10.42 -13.12
C GLN A 147 1.46 11.17 -11.81
N ALA A 148 1.49 12.49 -11.86
CA ALA A 148 1.35 13.34 -10.68
C ALA A 148 0.56 14.60 -11.02
N VAL A 149 -0.26 15.04 -10.08
CA VAL A 149 -0.92 16.35 -10.11
C VAL A 149 -0.05 17.31 -9.30
N THR A 150 0.33 18.44 -9.91
CA THR A 150 1.05 19.49 -9.20
C THR A 150 0.06 20.27 -8.36
N ILE A 151 0.29 20.33 -7.05
CA ILE A 151 -0.54 21.06 -6.10
C ILE A 151 0.14 22.41 -5.81
N SER A 152 -0.58 23.50 -6.02
CA SER A 152 -0.13 24.87 -5.75
C SER A 152 -0.86 25.46 -4.53
N SER A 153 -0.23 26.48 -3.91
CA SER A 153 -0.79 27.14 -2.72
C SER A 153 -2.00 27.99 -3.02
N GLY A 154 -3.08 27.59 -3.33
CA GLY A 154 -4.29 28.32 -3.72
C GLY A 154 -5.28 27.43 -4.45
N ASP A 155 -4.82 26.22 -4.79
CA ASP A 155 -5.66 25.23 -5.41
C ASP A 155 -6.69 24.71 -4.41
N LYS A 156 -7.86 24.37 -4.91
CA LYS A 156 -8.88 23.72 -4.10
C LYS A 156 -8.57 22.22 -4.01
N PRO A 157 -8.63 21.63 -2.81
CA PRO A 157 -8.34 20.21 -2.61
C PRO A 157 -9.24 19.27 -3.41
N ASP A 158 -10.50 19.65 -3.61
CA ASP A 158 -11.49 18.92 -4.40
C ASP A 158 -11.09 18.86 -5.88
N GLU A 159 -10.68 19.99 -6.47
CA GLU A 159 -10.21 20.07 -7.86
C GLU A 159 -8.95 19.19 -8.07
N ASN A 160 -8.02 19.19 -7.12
CA ASN A 160 -6.83 18.34 -7.18
C ASN A 160 -7.15 16.84 -7.07
N ILE A 161 -8.13 16.48 -6.23
CA ILE A 161 -8.59 15.09 -6.12
C ILE A 161 -9.27 14.65 -7.43
N GLU A 162 -10.13 15.48 -8.01
CA GLU A 162 -10.77 15.19 -9.30
C GLU A 162 -9.76 15.04 -10.42
N ALA A 163 -8.75 15.92 -10.48
CA ALA A 163 -7.65 15.80 -11.44
C ALA A 163 -6.86 14.50 -11.26
N ALA A 164 -6.59 14.09 -10.04
CA ALA A 164 -5.91 12.82 -9.76
C ALA A 164 -6.75 11.60 -10.17
N ILE A 165 -8.07 11.64 -9.92
CA ILE A 165 -9.00 10.59 -10.37
C ILE A 165 -9.03 10.53 -11.89
N ALA A 166 -9.08 11.68 -12.57
CA ALA A 166 -9.09 11.74 -14.03
C ALA A 166 -7.82 11.16 -14.65
N LEU A 167 -6.64 11.33 -14.02
CA LEU A 167 -5.40 10.70 -14.47
C LEU A 167 -5.47 9.17 -14.44
N VAL A 168 -6.08 8.59 -13.41
CA VAL A 168 -6.24 7.13 -13.29
C VAL A 168 -7.26 6.62 -14.30
N GLN A 169 -8.37 7.31 -14.47
CA GLN A 169 -9.43 6.96 -15.44
C GLN A 169 -8.94 7.12 -16.88
N GLY A 170 -8.09 8.11 -17.17
CA GLY A 170 -7.46 8.27 -18.48
C GLY A 170 -6.52 7.13 -18.87
N ALA A 171 -6.15 6.28 -17.92
CA ALA A 171 -5.41 5.03 -18.14
C ALA A 171 -6.32 3.78 -18.14
N ASP A 172 -7.62 3.94 -18.36
CA ASP A 172 -8.65 2.89 -18.35
C ASP A 172 -8.64 2.07 -17.02
N ARG A 173 -8.46 2.77 -15.89
CA ARG A 173 -8.44 2.17 -14.55
C ARG A 173 -9.46 2.86 -13.65
N ASP A 174 -10.10 2.07 -12.80
CA ASP A 174 -10.99 2.59 -11.77
C ASP A 174 -10.24 2.91 -10.48
N VAL A 175 -10.63 4.00 -9.82
CA VAL A 175 -10.11 4.36 -8.50
C VAL A 175 -10.87 3.59 -7.43
N THR A 176 -10.22 2.66 -6.77
CA THR A 176 -10.81 1.82 -5.71
C THR A 176 -10.50 2.30 -4.31
N GLY A 177 -9.51 3.17 -4.15
CA GLY A 177 -9.11 3.68 -2.84
C GLY A 177 -8.17 4.88 -2.95
N MET A 178 -8.04 5.60 -1.84
CA MET A 178 -7.19 6.78 -1.73
C MET A 178 -6.46 6.79 -0.40
N VAL A 179 -5.18 7.17 -0.41
CA VAL A 179 -4.40 7.44 0.80
C VAL A 179 -4.15 8.92 0.91
N LEU A 180 -4.52 9.48 2.04
CA LEU A 180 -4.24 10.87 2.37
C LEU A 180 -3.23 10.95 3.53
N PRO A 181 -2.25 11.85 3.47
CA PRO A 181 -1.36 12.07 4.59
C PRO A 181 -2.17 12.61 5.78
N ARG A 182 -1.87 12.11 6.99
CA ARG A 182 -2.46 12.70 8.20
C ARG A 182 -1.84 14.08 8.39
N PRO A 183 -2.62 15.16 8.43
CA PRO A 183 -2.07 16.49 8.66
C PRO A 183 -1.37 16.51 10.02
N SER A 184 -0.10 16.89 10.02
CA SER A 184 0.70 17.11 11.25
C SER A 184 0.36 18.41 11.97
N SER A 185 -0.46 19.25 11.35
CA SER A 185 -0.97 20.53 11.82
C SER A 185 -2.35 20.77 11.20
N PRO A 186 -3.25 21.54 11.79
CA PRO A 186 -4.55 21.84 11.20
C PRO A 186 -4.38 22.80 10.02
N LEU A 187 -3.73 22.32 8.95
CA LEU A 187 -3.68 23.01 7.64
C LEU A 187 -5.00 22.90 6.88
N TRP A 188 -5.90 22.06 7.38
CA TRP A 188 -7.27 22.07 6.94
C TRP A 188 -8.00 23.14 7.78
N PRO A 189 -8.37 24.29 7.21
CA PRO A 189 -9.24 25.19 7.92
C PRO A 189 -10.46 24.37 8.35
N SER A 190 -10.80 24.42 9.63
CA SER A 190 -12.02 23.82 10.15
C SER A 190 -13.19 24.38 9.33
N ARG A 191 -13.53 23.69 8.25
CA ARG A 191 -14.71 24.02 7.47
C ARG A 191 -15.87 23.88 8.42
N PRO A 192 -16.68 24.90 8.64
CA PRO A 192 -17.90 24.72 9.40
C PRO A 192 -18.66 23.54 8.76
N PRO A 193 -19.32 22.69 9.54
CA PRO A 193 -20.04 21.56 9.00
C PRO A 193 -20.91 22.09 7.84
N PRO A 194 -20.90 21.47 6.67
CA PRO A 194 -21.75 21.91 5.58
C PRO A 194 -23.17 21.91 6.10
N THR A 195 -23.78 23.07 6.17
CA THR A 195 -25.23 23.18 6.27
C THR A 195 -25.75 22.25 5.21
N ALA A 196 -26.51 21.24 5.62
CA ALA A 196 -26.93 20.12 4.82
C ALA A 196 -27.52 20.56 3.47
N GLN A 197 -26.64 20.76 2.48
CA GLN A 197 -27.02 20.74 1.09
C GLN A 197 -26.96 19.28 0.69
N SER A 198 -28.14 18.69 0.58
CA SER A 198 -28.31 17.37 0.01
C SER A 198 -27.63 17.33 -1.35
N PHE A 199 -26.52 16.57 -1.45
CA PHE A 199 -25.93 16.23 -2.72
C PHE A 199 -26.87 15.22 -3.36
N THR A 200 -27.83 15.69 -4.14
CA THR A 200 -28.58 14.86 -5.07
C THR A 200 -27.74 14.74 -6.32
N PRO A 201 -27.18 13.56 -6.64
CA PRO A 201 -26.58 13.36 -7.94
C PRO A 201 -27.67 13.51 -8.99
N SER A 202 -27.64 14.55 -9.79
CA SER A 202 -28.52 14.70 -10.94
C SER A 202 -28.03 13.74 -12.02
N TRP A 203 -28.50 12.50 -12.00
CA TRP A 203 -28.40 11.61 -13.14
C TRP A 203 -29.32 12.14 -14.22
N HIS A 204 -28.77 12.89 -15.15
CA HIS A 204 -29.46 13.14 -16.40
C HIS A 204 -29.38 11.85 -17.23
N GLY A 205 -30.38 11.01 -17.06
CA GLY A 205 -30.57 9.83 -17.91
C GLY A 205 -30.67 10.28 -19.37
N ALA A 206 -29.74 9.83 -20.18
CA ALA A 206 -29.88 9.93 -21.62
C ALA A 206 -31.16 9.21 -22.03
N GLN A 207 -32.15 9.96 -22.53
CA GLN A 207 -33.35 9.37 -23.15
C GLN A 207 -32.93 8.68 -24.43
N ILE A 208 -33.06 7.37 -24.47
CA ILE A 208 -32.97 6.59 -25.69
C ILE A 208 -34.25 6.89 -26.50
N PRO A 209 -34.17 7.41 -27.75
CA PRO A 209 -35.36 7.58 -28.55
C PRO A 209 -35.95 6.21 -28.90
N ALA A 210 -37.23 6.02 -28.58
CA ALA A 210 -38.01 4.86 -29.01
C ALA A 210 -38.15 4.85 -30.54
N ARG A 211 -37.90 3.69 -31.15
CA ARG A 211 -38.37 3.34 -32.48
C ARG A 211 -39.72 2.65 -32.41
#